data_f0fd34ae7f5719f8e14dee88c65efb90
#
_entry.id   f0fd34ae7f5719f8e14dee88c65efb90
#
_cell.length_a   1.000
_cell.length_b   1.000
_cell.length_c   1.000
_cell.angle_alpha   90.00
_cell.angle_beta   90.00
_cell.angle_gamma   90.00
#
_symmetry.space_group_name_H-M   'P 1'
#
loop_
_entity.id
_entity.type
_entity.pdbx_description
1 polymer ?
#
loop_
_entity_poly.entity_id
_entity_poly.type
_entity_poly.pdbx_seq_one_letter_code
_entity_poly.pdbx_strand_id
1 'polypeptide(L)'
;MNPKVCVSISSTDTPELLGRAQRAERLSADLVEVRLDRLRSYHGLTKIARAVERPIIGTNRPLSEKGSFDRSEAERLKILMEAVEGGFQYVDLELTTTKLDRVIKTFREKGAKIILSHHDHFRTPDAAKLASILTQLQKFKPDVCKIVTTAQIPEDNLRVLSLLKANHQNSPLVSFAMGQAGVWSRLLAPFYGAHFTYASLERGLETAPGQSTIAELRRIYEMLGVE
;
A
#
# COMPACT_ATOMS: atom_id res chain seq x y z
N MET A 1 3.70 19.16 9.99
CA MET A 1 3.93 18.03 9.04
C MET A 1 2.64 17.25 9.05
N ASN A 2 1.96 17.10 7.92
CA ASN A 2 0.68 16.38 7.89
C ASN A 2 0.90 14.91 7.48
N PRO A 3 0.81 13.94 8.41
CA PRO A 3 0.98 12.53 8.13
C PRO A 3 -0.10 12.00 7.20
N LYS A 4 0.27 11.59 5.98
CA LYS A 4 -0.69 11.00 5.03
C LYS A 4 -1.00 9.56 5.41
N VAL A 5 -2.30 9.22 5.40
CA VAL A 5 -2.81 7.88 5.74
C VAL A 5 -3.55 7.29 4.56
N CYS A 6 -3.11 6.13 4.10
CA CYS A 6 -3.81 5.28 3.14
C CYS A 6 -4.67 4.27 3.90
N VAL A 7 -5.97 4.24 3.64
CA VAL A 7 -6.86 3.23 4.21
C VAL A 7 -6.98 2.05 3.24
N SER A 8 -6.57 0.86 3.69
CA SER A 8 -6.72 -0.36 2.90
C SER A 8 -8.06 -1.02 3.19
N ILE A 9 -8.86 -1.22 2.13
CA ILE A 9 -10.18 -1.83 2.20
C ILE A 9 -10.25 -3.10 1.37
N SER A 10 -11.01 -4.06 1.85
CA SER A 10 -11.27 -5.32 1.15
C SER A 10 -12.70 -5.77 1.35
N SER A 11 -13.29 -6.42 0.36
CA SER A 11 -14.58 -7.10 0.43
C SER A 11 -14.65 -8.18 -0.66
N THR A 12 -15.67 -9.01 -0.60
CA THR A 12 -16.00 -9.98 -1.65
C THR A 12 -16.89 -9.39 -2.74
N ASP A 13 -17.46 -8.22 -2.53
CA ASP A 13 -18.34 -7.54 -3.50
C ASP A 13 -18.06 -6.04 -3.63
N THR A 14 -18.39 -5.50 -4.80
CA THR A 14 -18.14 -4.10 -5.16
C THR A 14 -19.05 -3.10 -4.41
N PRO A 15 -20.34 -3.35 -4.16
CA PRO A 15 -21.18 -2.46 -3.38
C PRO A 15 -20.64 -2.17 -1.98
N GLU A 16 -20.15 -3.20 -1.29
CA GLU A 16 -19.56 -3.04 0.04
C GLU A 16 -18.24 -2.24 -0.04
N LEU A 17 -17.38 -2.52 -1.04
CA LEU A 17 -16.16 -1.72 -1.27
C LEU A 17 -16.46 -0.25 -1.49
N LEU A 18 -17.51 0.06 -2.25
CA LEU A 18 -17.95 1.43 -2.50
C LEU A 18 -18.31 2.12 -1.18
N GLY A 19 -19.13 1.48 -0.35
CA GLY A 19 -19.49 2.01 0.96
C GLY A 19 -18.28 2.21 1.89
N ARG A 20 -17.33 1.26 1.87
CA ARG A 20 -16.07 1.34 2.63
C ARG A 20 -15.16 2.46 2.13
N ALA A 21 -15.05 2.67 0.81
CA ALA A 21 -14.27 3.76 0.23
C ALA A 21 -14.81 5.13 0.65
N GLN A 22 -16.11 5.34 0.54
CA GLN A 22 -16.77 6.57 0.99
C GLN A 22 -16.60 6.80 2.50
N ARG A 23 -16.66 5.73 3.30
CA ARG A 23 -16.41 5.83 4.74
C ARG A 23 -14.96 6.18 5.06
N ALA A 24 -13.99 5.60 4.34
CA ALA A 24 -12.58 5.96 4.49
C ALA A 24 -12.35 7.45 4.21
N GLU A 25 -12.95 7.99 3.15
CA GLU A 25 -12.88 9.42 2.81
C GLU A 25 -13.50 10.30 3.91
N ARG A 26 -14.68 9.94 4.43
CA ARG A 26 -15.29 10.67 5.57
C ARG A 26 -14.43 10.66 6.83
N LEU A 27 -13.62 9.63 7.02
CA LEU A 27 -12.65 9.53 8.13
C LEU A 27 -11.31 10.18 7.80
N SER A 28 -11.26 11.02 6.75
CA SER A 28 -10.08 11.78 6.34
C SER A 28 -8.90 10.92 5.87
N ALA A 29 -9.18 9.82 5.16
CA ALA A 29 -8.14 9.12 4.41
C ALA A 29 -7.55 10.03 3.33
N ASP A 30 -6.22 10.01 3.15
CA ASP A 30 -5.56 10.74 2.06
C ASP A 30 -5.52 9.91 0.77
N LEU A 31 -5.50 8.58 0.90
CA LEU A 31 -5.59 7.59 -0.18
C LEU A 31 -6.46 6.42 0.26
N VAL A 32 -7.02 5.72 -0.71
CA VAL A 32 -7.75 4.47 -0.46
C VAL A 32 -7.11 3.35 -1.28
N GLU A 33 -6.65 2.29 -0.62
CA GLU A 33 -6.22 1.07 -1.29
C GLU A 33 -7.38 0.08 -1.37
N VAL A 34 -7.71 -0.39 -2.57
CA VAL A 34 -8.74 -1.39 -2.84
C VAL A 34 -8.08 -2.74 -3.11
N ARG A 35 -8.34 -3.74 -2.25
CA ARG A 35 -7.85 -5.11 -2.37
C ARG A 35 -8.73 -5.89 -3.36
N LEU A 36 -8.31 -5.90 -4.62
CA LEU A 36 -9.01 -6.58 -5.72
C LEU A 36 -8.92 -8.12 -5.61
N ASP A 37 -7.87 -8.62 -5.00
CA ASP A 37 -7.62 -10.06 -4.83
C ASP A 37 -8.68 -10.80 -3.98
N ARG A 38 -9.53 -10.07 -3.26
CA ARG A 38 -10.64 -10.65 -2.47
C ARG A 38 -11.99 -10.56 -3.17
N LEU A 39 -12.09 -9.82 -4.28
CA LEU A 39 -13.33 -9.67 -5.02
C LEU A 39 -13.70 -10.95 -5.79
N ARG A 40 -14.98 -11.28 -5.77
CA ARG A 40 -15.57 -12.35 -6.60
C ARG A 40 -15.92 -11.88 -8.00
N SER A 41 -16.17 -10.58 -8.16
CA SER A 41 -16.51 -9.94 -9.42
C SER A 41 -15.90 -8.54 -9.49
N TYR A 42 -15.43 -8.14 -10.66
CA TYR A 42 -14.79 -6.85 -10.90
C TYR A 42 -15.72 -5.82 -11.55
N HIS A 43 -17.01 -6.15 -11.73
CA HIS A 43 -18.00 -5.21 -12.25
C HIS A 43 -18.21 -4.07 -11.25
N GLY A 44 -18.18 -2.84 -11.77
CA GLY A 44 -18.48 -1.64 -10.97
C GLY A 44 -17.27 -0.96 -10.32
N LEU A 45 -16.02 -1.34 -10.64
CA LEU A 45 -14.82 -0.64 -10.18
C LEU A 45 -14.86 0.87 -10.50
N THR A 46 -15.37 1.24 -11.69
CA THR A 46 -15.61 2.64 -12.09
C THR A 46 -16.53 3.38 -11.10
N LYS A 47 -17.51 2.69 -10.50
CA LYS A 47 -18.40 3.32 -9.51
C LYS A 47 -17.64 3.69 -8.24
N ILE A 48 -16.67 2.85 -7.82
CA ILE A 48 -15.81 3.15 -6.66
C ILE A 48 -14.97 4.39 -6.97
N ALA A 49 -14.33 4.43 -8.16
CA ALA A 49 -13.49 5.56 -8.56
C ALA A 49 -14.24 6.90 -8.62
N ARG A 50 -15.51 6.87 -9.00
CA ARG A 50 -16.35 8.06 -9.07
C ARG A 50 -16.99 8.47 -7.73
N ALA A 51 -16.97 7.58 -6.75
CA ALA A 51 -17.64 7.79 -5.46
C ALA A 51 -16.80 8.50 -4.42
N VAL A 52 -15.49 8.66 -4.66
CA VAL A 52 -14.55 9.31 -3.77
C VAL A 52 -13.61 10.22 -4.57
N GLU A 53 -13.19 11.32 -3.96
CA GLU A 53 -12.24 12.27 -4.55
C GLU A 53 -10.78 11.89 -4.25
N ARG A 54 -10.57 11.02 -3.26
CA ARG A 54 -9.23 10.60 -2.85
C ARG A 54 -8.60 9.66 -3.87
N PRO A 55 -7.28 9.75 -4.11
CA PRO A 55 -6.59 8.83 -5.00
C PRO A 55 -6.79 7.38 -4.57
N ILE A 56 -7.09 6.51 -5.54
CA ILE A 56 -7.33 5.08 -5.32
C ILE A 56 -6.15 4.28 -5.83
N ILE A 57 -5.72 3.33 -5.02
CA ILE A 57 -4.69 2.32 -5.33
C ILE A 57 -5.39 0.99 -5.61
N GLY A 58 -5.21 0.44 -6.79
CA GLY A 58 -5.62 -0.93 -7.10
C GLY A 58 -4.51 -1.92 -6.69
N THR A 59 -4.83 -2.82 -5.78
CA THR A 59 -3.91 -3.90 -5.36
C THR A 59 -4.56 -5.25 -5.60
N ASN A 60 -3.95 -6.07 -6.46
CA ASN A 60 -4.38 -7.44 -6.74
C ASN A 60 -3.27 -8.42 -6.34
N ARG A 61 -3.19 -8.73 -5.03
CA ARG A 61 -2.07 -9.45 -4.43
C ARG A 61 -2.14 -10.95 -4.71
N PRO A 62 -1.10 -11.56 -5.34
CA PRO A 62 -1.09 -13.00 -5.61
C PRO A 62 -0.85 -13.82 -4.34
N LEU A 63 -1.20 -15.11 -4.38
CA LEU A 63 -0.95 -16.06 -3.29
C LEU A 63 0.53 -16.14 -2.89
N SER A 64 1.44 -16.04 -3.85
CA SER A 64 2.89 -16.04 -3.61
C SER A 64 3.37 -14.89 -2.71
N GLU A 65 2.60 -13.79 -2.65
CA GLU A 65 2.83 -12.62 -1.81
C GLU A 65 1.79 -12.53 -0.67
N LYS A 66 1.27 -13.69 -0.23
CA LYS A 66 0.26 -13.83 0.83
C LYS A 66 -1.03 -13.03 0.58
N GLY A 67 -1.38 -12.79 -0.69
CA GLY A 67 -2.69 -12.31 -1.11
C GLY A 67 -3.71 -13.42 -1.24
N SER A 68 -4.82 -13.14 -1.90
CA SER A 68 -5.91 -14.09 -2.13
C SER A 68 -6.13 -14.40 -3.62
N PHE A 69 -5.35 -13.78 -4.52
CA PHE A 69 -5.48 -14.03 -5.94
C PHE A 69 -4.78 -15.32 -6.35
N ASP A 70 -5.53 -16.30 -6.85
CA ASP A 70 -5.11 -17.69 -7.13
C ASP A 70 -5.10 -18.05 -8.62
N ARG A 71 -5.29 -17.04 -9.51
CA ARG A 71 -5.33 -17.24 -10.96
C ARG A 71 -4.01 -16.81 -11.63
N SER A 72 -3.97 -16.87 -12.95
CA SER A 72 -2.78 -16.55 -13.74
C SER A 72 -2.33 -15.08 -13.60
N GLU A 73 -1.02 -14.84 -13.78
CA GLU A 73 -0.44 -13.49 -13.78
C GLU A 73 -1.08 -12.61 -14.88
N ALA A 74 -1.42 -13.19 -16.03
CA ALA A 74 -2.09 -12.45 -17.10
C ALA A 74 -3.47 -11.94 -16.67
N GLU A 75 -4.25 -12.77 -15.97
CA GLU A 75 -5.56 -12.34 -15.42
C GLU A 75 -5.40 -11.31 -14.31
N ARG A 76 -4.39 -11.48 -13.45
CA ARG A 76 -4.07 -10.52 -12.40
C ARG A 76 -3.82 -9.12 -12.96
N LEU A 77 -2.96 -9.03 -13.96
CA LEU A 77 -2.63 -7.77 -14.63
C LEU A 77 -3.81 -7.20 -15.43
N LYS A 78 -4.64 -8.06 -16.06
CA LYS A 78 -5.87 -7.63 -16.74
C LYS A 78 -6.83 -6.93 -15.77
N ILE A 79 -7.05 -7.49 -14.58
CA ILE A 79 -7.93 -6.90 -13.56
C ILE A 79 -7.38 -5.57 -13.07
N LEU A 80 -6.06 -5.46 -12.83
CA LEU A 80 -5.45 -4.18 -12.49
C LEU A 80 -5.62 -3.15 -13.61
N MET A 81 -5.56 -3.57 -14.87
CA MET A 81 -5.80 -2.69 -16.01
C MET A 81 -7.25 -2.21 -16.07
N GLU A 82 -8.22 -3.12 -15.84
CA GLU A 82 -9.64 -2.75 -15.74
C GLU A 82 -9.89 -1.72 -14.62
N ALA A 83 -9.17 -1.84 -13.49
CA ALA A 83 -9.25 -0.86 -12.40
C ALA A 83 -8.71 0.53 -12.84
N VAL A 84 -7.58 0.57 -13.55
CA VAL A 84 -7.01 1.82 -14.09
C VAL A 84 -7.96 2.45 -15.12
N GLU A 85 -8.47 1.68 -16.07
CA GLU A 85 -9.45 2.15 -17.06
C GLU A 85 -10.76 2.58 -16.39
N GLY A 86 -11.07 2.01 -15.22
CA GLY A 86 -12.17 2.41 -14.36
C GLY A 86 -11.95 3.71 -13.58
N GLY A 87 -10.70 4.26 -13.58
CA GLY A 87 -10.36 5.53 -12.94
C GLY A 87 -9.48 5.41 -11.69
N PHE A 88 -8.88 4.26 -11.39
CA PHE A 88 -7.90 4.14 -10.31
C PHE A 88 -6.58 4.79 -10.74
N GLN A 89 -6.03 5.66 -9.90
CA GLN A 89 -4.85 6.45 -10.22
C GLN A 89 -3.53 5.72 -9.98
N TYR A 90 -3.51 4.75 -9.05
CA TYR A 90 -2.33 3.97 -8.72
C TYR A 90 -2.58 2.47 -8.87
N VAL A 91 -1.53 1.74 -9.21
CA VAL A 91 -1.48 0.28 -9.11
C VAL A 91 -0.29 -0.14 -8.26
N ASP A 92 -0.50 -1.12 -7.39
CA ASP A 92 0.57 -1.79 -6.63
C ASP A 92 1.03 -3.02 -7.42
N LEU A 93 2.27 -2.99 -7.89
CA LEU A 93 2.93 -4.08 -8.60
C LEU A 93 4.06 -4.61 -7.73
N GLU A 94 4.20 -5.94 -7.65
CA GLU A 94 5.28 -6.58 -6.93
C GLU A 94 6.59 -6.55 -7.74
N LEU A 95 7.73 -6.42 -7.06
CA LEU A 95 9.06 -6.54 -7.69
C LEU A 95 9.24 -7.88 -8.41
N THR A 96 8.51 -8.91 -7.99
CA THR A 96 8.50 -10.26 -8.55
C THR A 96 7.63 -10.42 -9.81
N THR A 97 6.91 -9.37 -10.22
CA THR A 97 6.04 -9.37 -11.42
C THR A 97 6.84 -9.73 -12.67
N THR A 98 6.36 -10.72 -13.41
CA THR A 98 7.02 -11.18 -14.64
C THR A 98 7.03 -10.09 -15.72
N LYS A 99 8.18 -9.89 -16.40
CA LYS A 99 8.36 -8.85 -17.44
C LYS A 99 8.01 -7.44 -16.96
N LEU A 100 8.43 -7.12 -15.73
CA LEU A 100 8.05 -5.92 -14.99
C LEU A 100 8.23 -4.62 -15.78
N ASP A 101 9.34 -4.45 -16.53
CA ASP A 101 9.58 -3.25 -17.36
C ASP A 101 8.45 -3.01 -18.37
N ARG A 102 8.03 -4.09 -19.05
CA ARG A 102 6.95 -4.02 -20.04
C ARG A 102 5.62 -3.73 -19.36
N VAL A 103 5.37 -4.35 -18.23
CA VAL A 103 4.14 -4.16 -17.43
C VAL A 103 4.05 -2.69 -16.99
N ILE A 104 5.09 -2.15 -16.38
CA ILE A 104 5.14 -0.74 -15.94
C ILE A 104 4.88 0.20 -17.12
N LYS A 105 5.54 -0.02 -18.27
CA LYS A 105 5.33 0.79 -19.48
C LYS A 105 3.85 0.79 -19.89
N THR A 106 3.24 -0.39 -19.97
CA THR A 106 1.82 -0.54 -20.38
C THR A 106 0.87 0.20 -19.42
N PHE A 107 1.07 0.11 -18.11
CA PHE A 107 0.24 0.82 -17.14
C PHE A 107 0.42 2.35 -17.23
N ARG A 108 1.65 2.83 -17.44
CA ARG A 108 1.94 4.26 -17.63
C ARG A 108 1.31 4.83 -18.89
N GLU A 109 1.29 4.07 -19.99
CA GLU A 109 0.61 4.45 -21.23
C GLU A 109 -0.91 4.65 -21.03
N LYS A 110 -1.48 4.02 -19.99
CA LYS A 110 -2.87 4.21 -19.54
C LYS A 110 -3.05 5.28 -18.46
N GLY A 111 -1.97 6.00 -18.13
CA GLY A 111 -1.99 7.09 -17.15
C GLY A 111 -1.87 6.65 -15.68
N ALA A 112 -1.63 5.38 -15.40
CA ALA A 112 -1.47 4.89 -14.03
C ALA A 112 -0.12 5.30 -13.44
N LYS A 113 -0.13 5.68 -12.17
CA LYS A 113 1.04 5.80 -11.32
C LYS A 113 1.38 4.46 -10.69
N ILE A 114 2.66 4.17 -10.56
CA ILE A 114 3.16 2.86 -10.13
C ILE A 114 3.66 2.92 -8.70
N ILE A 115 3.07 2.10 -7.83
CA ILE A 115 3.67 1.70 -6.56
C ILE A 115 4.37 0.38 -6.81
N LEU A 116 5.70 0.35 -6.67
CA LEU A 116 6.47 -0.88 -6.81
C LEU A 116 6.81 -1.41 -5.43
N SER A 117 6.30 -2.60 -5.11
CA SER A 117 6.34 -3.15 -3.77
C SER A 117 7.23 -4.38 -3.63
N HIS A 118 7.83 -4.51 -2.44
CA HIS A 118 8.50 -5.70 -1.95
C HIS A 118 8.01 -6.02 -0.54
N HIS A 119 7.67 -7.28 -0.28
CA HIS A 119 7.25 -7.75 1.04
C HIS A 119 8.16 -8.87 1.55
N ASP A 120 8.67 -8.73 2.78
CA ASP A 120 9.25 -9.85 3.53
C ASP A 120 8.26 -10.25 4.63
N HIS A 121 7.58 -11.36 4.40
CA HIS A 121 6.54 -11.85 5.29
C HIS A 121 7.07 -12.63 6.50
N PHE A 122 8.39 -12.76 6.62
CA PHE A 122 9.01 -13.60 7.65
C PHE A 122 9.85 -12.80 8.64
N ARG A 123 10.54 -11.76 8.18
CA ARG A 123 11.50 -11.00 9.01
C ARG A 123 11.74 -9.59 8.49
N THR A 124 12.45 -8.81 9.25
CA THR A 124 13.04 -7.53 8.80
C THR A 124 14.54 -7.74 8.56
N PRO A 125 14.99 -7.68 7.29
CA PRO A 125 16.41 -7.81 6.95
C PRO A 125 17.27 -6.70 7.58
N ASP A 126 18.59 -6.89 7.52
CA ASP A 126 19.55 -5.85 7.92
C ASP A 126 19.50 -4.61 7.00
N ALA A 127 20.13 -3.53 7.43
CA ALA A 127 20.11 -2.25 6.73
C ALA A 127 20.72 -2.34 5.32
N ALA A 128 21.78 -3.13 5.13
CA ALA A 128 22.44 -3.29 3.82
C ALA A 128 21.51 -3.99 2.82
N LYS A 129 20.80 -5.03 3.25
CA LYS A 129 19.83 -5.75 2.43
C LYS A 129 18.63 -4.87 2.09
N LEU A 130 18.09 -4.11 3.06
CA LEU A 130 17.00 -3.15 2.84
C LEU A 130 17.39 -2.08 1.81
N ALA A 131 18.60 -1.50 1.92
CA ALA A 131 19.13 -0.53 0.95
C ALA A 131 19.29 -1.15 -0.45
N SER A 132 19.77 -2.41 -0.53
CA SER A 132 19.86 -3.14 -1.80
C SER A 132 18.49 -3.35 -2.45
N ILE A 133 17.45 -3.70 -1.68
CA ILE A 133 16.08 -3.85 -2.16
C ILE A 133 15.56 -2.50 -2.68
N LEU A 134 15.75 -1.41 -1.92
CA LEU A 134 15.36 -0.08 -2.36
C LEU A 134 16.01 0.30 -3.70
N THR A 135 17.32 0.06 -3.83
CA THR A 135 18.06 0.30 -5.08
C THR A 135 17.48 -0.52 -6.25
N GLN A 136 17.06 -1.76 -6.01
CA GLN A 136 16.42 -2.57 -7.05
C GLN A 136 15.07 -1.99 -7.48
N LEU A 137 14.22 -1.55 -6.55
CA LEU A 137 12.96 -0.88 -6.87
C LEU A 137 13.19 0.39 -7.68
N GLN A 138 14.15 1.23 -7.27
CA GLN A 138 14.45 2.52 -7.89
C GLN A 138 14.93 2.41 -9.35
N LYS A 139 15.51 1.28 -9.77
CA LYS A 139 15.88 1.02 -11.17
C LYS A 139 14.70 1.14 -12.13
N PHE A 140 13.51 0.81 -11.69
CA PHE A 140 12.27 0.89 -12.48
C PHE A 140 11.62 2.28 -12.45
N LYS A 141 12.18 3.21 -11.68
CA LYS A 141 11.68 4.60 -11.50
C LYS A 141 10.18 4.64 -11.16
N PRO A 142 9.70 3.90 -10.15
CA PRO A 142 8.29 3.95 -9.78
C PRO A 142 7.93 5.32 -9.22
N ASP A 143 6.62 5.63 -9.20
CA ASP A 143 6.10 6.84 -8.54
C ASP A 143 6.23 6.74 -7.02
N VAL A 144 6.12 5.51 -6.48
CA VAL A 144 6.34 5.21 -5.06
C VAL A 144 7.04 3.86 -4.93
N CYS A 145 8.16 3.81 -4.20
CA CYS A 145 8.74 2.56 -3.71
C CYS A 145 8.00 2.13 -2.44
N LYS A 146 7.72 0.81 -2.28
CA LYS A 146 7.09 0.27 -1.08
C LYS A 146 7.85 -0.94 -0.58
N ILE A 147 8.37 -0.87 0.65
CA ILE A 147 9.09 -1.97 1.31
C ILE A 147 8.41 -2.25 2.63
N VAL A 148 7.79 -3.43 2.72
CA VAL A 148 7.07 -3.88 3.92
C VAL A 148 7.70 -5.17 4.41
N THR A 149 8.12 -5.18 5.69
CA THR A 149 8.78 -6.32 6.32
C THR A 149 7.93 -6.87 7.47
N THR A 150 8.41 -7.87 8.20
CA THR A 150 7.75 -8.38 9.40
C THR A 150 8.69 -8.22 10.59
N ALA A 151 8.28 -7.47 11.60
CA ALA A 151 9.05 -7.34 12.82
C ALA A 151 8.91 -8.59 13.67
N GLN A 152 10.05 -9.14 14.09
CA GLN A 152 10.16 -10.23 15.07
C GLN A 152 10.42 -9.67 16.48
N ILE A 153 11.12 -8.55 16.54
CA ILE A 153 11.49 -7.84 17.77
C ILE A 153 11.22 -6.33 17.59
N PRO A 154 11.04 -5.57 18.68
CA PRO A 154 10.78 -4.12 18.59
C PRO A 154 11.85 -3.34 17.82
N GLU A 155 13.13 -3.76 17.91
CA GLU A 155 14.28 -3.11 17.26
C GLU A 155 14.22 -3.16 15.73
N ASP A 156 13.44 -4.10 15.15
CA ASP A 156 13.23 -4.19 13.70
C ASP A 156 12.57 -2.93 13.13
N ASN A 157 11.77 -2.21 13.96
CA ASN A 157 11.19 -0.93 13.56
C ASN A 157 12.26 0.12 13.21
N LEU A 158 13.38 0.12 13.95
CA LEU A 158 14.47 1.08 13.72
C LEU A 158 15.10 0.90 12.36
N ARG A 159 15.19 -0.36 11.85
CA ARG A 159 15.77 -0.65 10.53
C ARG A 159 14.94 -0.04 9.41
N VAL A 160 13.63 -0.23 9.43
CA VAL A 160 12.74 0.32 8.40
C VAL A 160 12.60 1.84 8.51
N LEU A 161 12.60 2.40 9.72
CA LEU A 161 12.59 3.85 9.94
C LEU A 161 13.91 4.50 9.49
N SER A 162 15.05 3.87 9.75
CA SER A 162 16.36 4.33 9.28
C SER A 162 16.45 4.33 7.76
N LEU A 163 15.84 3.34 7.06
CA LEU A 163 15.77 3.32 5.62
C LEU A 163 15.02 4.54 5.07
N LEU A 164 13.89 4.91 5.68
CA LEU A 164 13.15 6.13 5.33
C LEU A 164 14.01 7.38 5.48
N LYS A 165 14.71 7.49 6.60
CA LYS A 165 15.60 8.61 6.90
C LYS A 165 16.76 8.73 5.91
N ALA A 166 17.30 7.62 5.45
CA ALA A 166 18.41 7.58 4.48
C ALA A 166 17.97 7.92 3.04
N ASN A 167 16.67 7.85 2.73
CA ASN A 167 16.14 8.06 1.37
C ASN A 167 15.78 9.53 1.06
N HIS A 168 16.35 10.51 1.72
CA HIS A 168 15.95 11.92 1.69
C HIS A 168 15.80 12.61 0.33
N GLN A 169 16.45 12.13 -0.71
CA GLN A 169 16.54 12.81 -2.01
C GLN A 169 16.05 11.98 -3.19
N ASN A 170 15.50 10.79 -2.93
CA ASN A 170 15.09 9.84 -3.95
C ASN A 170 13.56 9.73 -4.08
N SER A 171 13.10 8.77 -4.89
CA SER A 171 11.67 8.51 -5.12
C SER A 171 10.88 8.38 -3.80
N PRO A 172 9.61 8.82 -3.78
CA PRO A 172 8.74 8.62 -2.63
C PRO A 172 8.80 7.18 -2.12
N LEU A 173 8.95 6.99 -0.80
CA LEU A 173 9.11 5.68 -0.17
C LEU A 173 8.05 5.47 0.90
N VAL A 174 7.44 4.30 0.89
CA VAL A 174 6.64 3.73 1.98
C VAL A 174 7.42 2.59 2.59
N SER A 175 7.72 2.65 3.88
CA SER A 175 8.40 1.55 4.57
C SER A 175 7.94 1.46 6.02
N PHE A 176 7.62 0.24 6.43
CA PHE A 176 7.28 -0.13 7.81
C PHE A 176 7.33 -1.66 7.97
N ALA A 177 7.22 -2.12 9.20
CA ALA A 177 7.12 -3.54 9.51
C ALA A 177 5.69 -3.95 9.91
N MET A 178 5.31 -5.17 9.55
CA MET A 178 4.07 -5.85 9.95
C MET A 178 4.24 -6.57 11.28
N GLY A 179 3.13 -7.08 11.78
CA GLY A 179 3.07 -7.83 13.04
C GLY A 179 2.91 -6.93 14.25
N GLN A 180 2.63 -7.54 15.41
CA GLN A 180 2.42 -6.79 16.65
C GLN A 180 3.66 -6.00 17.06
N ALA A 181 4.85 -6.55 16.88
CA ALA A 181 6.11 -5.85 17.15
C ALA A 181 6.40 -4.69 16.18
N GLY A 182 5.76 -4.69 14.98
CA GLY A 182 5.95 -3.70 13.94
C GLY A 182 5.06 -2.45 14.02
N VAL A 183 4.11 -2.40 14.96
CA VAL A 183 3.12 -1.31 15.10
C VAL A 183 3.78 0.07 15.17
N TRP A 184 4.92 0.18 15.88
CA TRP A 184 5.64 1.44 16.05
C TRP A 184 6.12 2.04 14.73
N SER A 185 6.65 1.22 13.82
CA SER A 185 7.11 1.74 12.52
C SER A 185 5.94 2.23 11.66
N ARG A 186 4.76 1.61 11.71
CA ARG A 186 3.57 2.11 11.01
C ARG A 186 3.16 3.50 11.51
N LEU A 187 3.15 3.67 12.83
CA LEU A 187 2.81 4.94 13.46
C LEU A 187 3.84 6.03 13.13
N LEU A 188 5.12 5.69 13.24
CA LEU A 188 6.22 6.66 13.16
C LEU A 188 6.73 6.91 11.73
N ALA A 189 6.43 6.03 10.77
CA ALA A 189 6.94 6.16 9.39
C ALA A 189 6.76 7.56 8.77
N PRO A 190 5.60 8.25 8.90
CA PRO A 190 5.43 9.58 8.34
C PRO A 190 6.43 10.61 8.89
N PHE A 191 6.79 10.52 10.17
CA PHE A 191 7.77 11.42 10.81
C PHE A 191 9.22 11.16 10.35
N TYR A 192 9.47 9.98 9.82
CA TYR A 192 10.76 9.58 9.23
C TYR A 192 10.81 9.79 7.72
N GLY A 193 9.78 10.41 7.12
CA GLY A 193 9.75 10.76 5.70
C GLY A 193 9.02 9.76 4.81
N ALA A 194 8.23 8.84 5.36
CA ALA A 194 7.36 8.00 4.54
C ALA A 194 6.36 8.84 3.75
N HIS A 195 6.15 8.47 2.48
CA HIS A 195 5.20 9.15 1.62
C HIS A 195 3.76 9.08 2.16
N PHE A 196 3.39 7.96 2.74
CA PHE A 196 2.18 7.72 3.54
C PHE A 196 2.36 6.47 4.41
N THR A 197 1.46 6.28 5.38
CA THR A 197 1.33 5.03 6.13
C THR A 197 0.00 4.35 5.85
N TYR A 198 -0.16 3.11 6.30
CA TYR A 198 -1.37 2.32 6.08
C TYR A 198 -2.17 2.14 7.37
N ALA A 199 -3.50 2.28 7.24
CA ALA A 199 -4.48 2.01 8.29
C ALA A 199 -5.55 1.02 7.81
N SER A 200 -6.24 0.39 8.74
CA SER A 200 -7.53 -0.26 8.49
C SER A 200 -8.67 0.75 8.60
N LEU A 201 -9.81 0.43 7.99
CA LEU A 201 -11.01 1.26 8.10
C LEU A 201 -11.56 1.26 9.53
N GLU A 202 -11.64 0.07 10.12
CA GLU A 202 -12.07 -0.18 11.50
C GLU A 202 -11.51 -1.50 12.00
N ARG A 203 -11.65 -1.78 13.30
CA ARG A 203 -11.20 -3.04 13.90
C ARG A 203 -11.99 -4.23 13.33
N GLY A 204 -11.27 -5.32 13.04
CA GLY A 204 -11.82 -6.53 12.39
C GLY A 204 -11.82 -6.45 10.86
N LEU A 205 -11.45 -5.29 10.26
CA LEU A 205 -11.29 -5.12 8.81
C LEU A 205 -9.82 -4.91 8.39
N GLU A 206 -8.88 -5.33 9.23
CA GLU A 206 -7.46 -5.25 8.92
C GLU A 206 -7.12 -6.12 7.68
N THR A 207 -6.34 -5.54 6.78
CA THR A 207 -5.83 -6.23 5.58
C THR A 207 -4.43 -6.79 5.78
N ALA A 208 -3.78 -6.44 6.88
CA ALA A 208 -2.48 -6.95 7.30
C ALA A 208 -2.31 -6.88 8.82
N PRO A 209 -1.50 -7.79 9.43
CA PRO A 209 -1.26 -7.79 10.87
C PRO A 209 -0.65 -6.48 11.39
N GLY A 210 -1.11 -6.03 12.56
CA GLY A 210 -0.58 -4.83 13.23
C GLY A 210 -1.07 -3.51 12.65
N GLN A 211 -2.14 -3.50 11.86
CA GLN A 211 -2.77 -2.25 11.43
C GLN A 211 -3.57 -1.62 12.56
N SER A 212 -3.33 -0.32 12.80
CA SER A 212 -4.26 0.53 13.54
C SER A 212 -5.37 1.02 12.63
N THR A 213 -6.51 1.38 13.19
CA THR A 213 -7.58 2.03 12.43
C THR A 213 -7.20 3.46 12.08
N ILE A 214 -7.82 4.01 11.02
CA ILE A 214 -7.60 5.42 10.65
C ILE A 214 -7.97 6.36 11.79
N ALA A 215 -9.05 6.10 12.51
CA ALA A 215 -9.48 6.91 13.65
C ALA A 215 -8.45 6.91 14.79
N GLU A 216 -7.84 5.75 15.09
CA GLU A 216 -6.76 5.65 16.07
C GLU A 216 -5.53 6.44 15.66
N LEU A 217 -5.07 6.29 14.38
CA LEU A 217 -3.91 7.04 13.89
C LEU A 217 -4.16 8.56 13.92
N ARG A 218 -5.33 9.03 13.45
CA ARG A 218 -5.67 10.45 13.46
C ARG A 218 -5.67 11.01 14.87
N ARG A 219 -6.30 10.30 15.82
CA ARG A 219 -6.30 10.70 17.24
C ARG A 219 -4.89 10.79 17.82
N ILE A 220 -4.01 9.83 17.51
CA ILE A 220 -2.63 9.86 18.01
C ILE A 220 -1.89 11.05 17.40
N TYR A 221 -2.04 11.33 16.09
CA TYR A 221 -1.39 12.46 15.43
C TYR A 221 -1.88 13.81 15.97
N GLU A 222 -3.17 13.94 16.24
CA GLU A 222 -3.76 15.10 16.91
C GLU A 222 -3.14 15.32 18.29
N MET A 223 -3.06 14.27 19.12
CA MET A 223 -2.43 14.33 20.45
C MET A 223 -0.94 14.71 20.40
N LEU A 224 -0.25 14.39 19.31
CA LEU A 224 1.14 14.77 19.08
C LEU A 224 1.27 16.20 18.49
N GLY A 225 0.16 16.91 18.22
CA GLY A 225 0.15 18.23 17.63
C GLY A 225 0.62 18.26 16.17
N VAL A 226 0.43 17.17 15.43
CA VAL A 226 0.79 17.04 14.01
C VAL A 226 -0.46 16.74 13.21
N GLU A 227 -1.03 17.79 12.65
CA GLU A 227 -2.14 17.74 11.70
C GLU A 227 -1.69 18.05 10.27
#